data_36728f8ed1a2f8a56116329ed020e525
#
_entry.id   36728f8ed1a2f8a56116329ed020e525
#
_cell.length_a   1.000
_cell.length_b   1.000
_cell.length_c   1.000
_cell.angle_alpha   90.00
_cell.angle_beta   90.00
_cell.angle_gamma   90.00
#
_symmetry.space_group_name_H-M   'P 1'
#
loop_
_entity.id
_entity.type
_entity.pdbx_description
1 polymer ?
#
loop_
_entity_poly.entity_id
_entity_poly.type
_entity_poly.pdbx_seq_one_letter_code
_entity_poly.pdbx_strand_id
1 'polypeptide(L)'
;MVETFDVSITPYGLTRRTFVYLPDDWQTSGKKYPVLYMFDGHNLFFDSTATYGTCWGLKEYCDAHPNWIIAAPECNHEGNKRLEEYCPYQSDWFGGITGTGHEYMEWLTKEFKPMMDKRYPTLPGRANTAIGGSSMGGLM
;
A
#
# COMPACT_ATOMS: atom_id res chain seq x y z
N MET A 1 9.87 -11.34 5.89
CA MET A 1 8.87 -11.15 6.97
C MET A 1 7.83 -10.08 6.60
N VAL A 2 6.65 -10.05 7.27
CA VAL A 2 5.66 -8.96 7.09
C VAL A 2 5.42 -8.28 8.44
N GLU A 3 5.69 -6.97 8.51
CA GLU A 3 5.31 -6.12 9.64
C GLU A 3 3.92 -5.53 9.39
N THR A 4 3.17 -5.30 10.47
CA THR A 4 1.85 -4.66 10.43
C THR A 4 1.77 -3.58 11.50
N PHE A 5 1.33 -2.39 11.11
CA PHE A 5 1.15 -1.26 12.02
C PHE A 5 0.13 -0.28 11.44
N ASP A 6 -0.34 0.62 12.30
CA ASP A 6 -1.31 1.62 11.89
C ASP A 6 -0.63 2.92 11.46
N VAL A 7 -1.18 3.55 10.43
CA VAL A 7 -0.77 4.86 9.93
C VAL A 7 -1.96 5.82 9.90
N SER A 8 -1.69 7.09 10.11
CA SER A 8 -2.70 8.14 9.93
C SER A 8 -2.80 8.50 8.45
N ILE A 9 -4.02 8.46 7.90
CA ILE A 9 -4.32 9.01 6.58
C ILE A 9 -4.91 10.41 6.81
N THR A 10 -4.02 11.38 6.84
CA THR A 10 -4.31 12.74 7.31
C THR A 10 -5.43 13.44 6.55
N PRO A 11 -5.55 13.34 5.19
CA PRO A 11 -6.64 14.00 4.48
C PRO A 11 -8.03 13.48 4.87
N TYR A 12 -8.12 12.28 5.44
CA TYR A 12 -9.39 11.68 5.84
C TYR A 12 -9.61 11.69 7.36
N GLY A 13 -8.61 12.06 8.15
CA GLY A 13 -8.67 11.97 9.60
C GLY A 13 -8.85 10.54 10.13
N LEU A 14 -8.38 9.54 9.39
CA LEU A 14 -8.56 8.12 9.67
C LEU A 14 -7.22 7.45 9.97
N THR A 15 -7.29 6.40 10.78
CA THR A 15 -6.18 5.47 10.99
C THR A 15 -6.39 4.23 10.15
N ARG A 16 -5.32 3.75 9.53
CA ARG A 16 -5.38 2.61 8.62
C ARG A 16 -4.26 1.63 8.90
N ARG A 17 -4.60 0.35 8.97
CA ARG A 17 -3.60 -0.72 9.03
C ARG A 17 -2.76 -0.73 7.76
N THR A 18 -1.46 -0.95 7.94
CA THR A 18 -0.50 -1.04 6.84
C THR A 18 0.31 -2.31 6.99
N PHE A 19 0.52 -2.98 5.88
CA PHE A 19 1.38 -4.16 5.76
C PHE A 19 2.67 -3.77 5.07
N VAL A 20 3.80 -4.20 5.62
CA VAL A 20 5.11 -3.98 5.00
C VAL A 20 5.86 -5.30 4.93
N TYR A 21 6.08 -5.78 3.71
CA TYR A 21 7.00 -6.89 3.50
C TYR A 21 8.44 -6.39 3.52
N LEU A 22 9.28 -7.11 4.24
CA LEU A 22 10.71 -6.87 4.38
C LEU A 22 11.47 -8.18 4.17
N PRO A 23 12.61 -8.17 3.44
CA PRO A 23 13.54 -9.31 3.45
C PRO A 23 13.94 -9.67 4.89
N ASP A 24 14.13 -10.97 5.19
CA ASP A 24 14.37 -11.41 6.57
C ASP A 24 15.68 -10.85 7.16
N ASP A 25 16.66 -10.55 6.32
CA ASP A 25 17.97 -10.01 6.71
C ASP A 25 18.07 -8.47 6.65
N TRP A 26 16.95 -7.77 6.48
CA TRP A 26 16.95 -6.32 6.20
C TRP A 26 17.70 -5.48 7.24
N GLN A 27 17.70 -5.90 8.51
CA GLN A 27 18.39 -5.19 9.61
C GLN A 27 19.90 -5.42 9.62
N THR A 28 20.36 -6.56 9.11
CA THR A 28 21.75 -7.02 9.25
C THR A 28 22.53 -7.04 7.94
N SER A 29 21.83 -7.06 6.80
CA SER A 29 22.47 -7.16 5.48
C SER A 29 23.24 -5.90 5.06
N GLY A 30 22.91 -4.74 5.63
CA GLY A 30 23.45 -3.44 5.19
C GLY A 30 22.95 -3.01 3.81
N LYS A 31 22.06 -3.77 3.19
CA LYS A 31 21.49 -3.47 1.86
C LYS A 31 20.42 -2.39 1.96
N LYS A 32 20.20 -1.71 0.83
CA LYS A 32 19.01 -0.88 0.60
C LYS A 32 18.18 -1.47 -0.52
N TYR A 33 16.86 -1.26 -0.44
CA TYR A 33 15.91 -1.94 -1.31
C TYR A 33 15.04 -0.95 -2.08
N PRO A 34 14.70 -1.25 -3.34
CA PRO A 34 13.62 -0.57 -4.03
C PRO A 34 12.29 -0.86 -3.33
N VAL A 35 11.35 0.06 -3.46
CA VAL A 35 10.04 -0.05 -2.80
C VAL A 35 8.93 -0.11 -3.82
N LEU A 36 8.05 -1.09 -3.66
CA LEU A 36 6.76 -1.18 -4.33
C LEU A 36 5.66 -0.74 -3.36
N TYR A 37 5.01 0.37 -3.67
CA TYR A 37 3.81 0.80 -2.97
C TYR A 37 2.59 0.14 -3.59
N MET A 38 1.77 -0.53 -2.77
CA MET A 38 0.60 -1.27 -3.25
C MET A 38 -0.67 -0.76 -2.56
N PHE A 39 -1.75 -0.78 -3.30
CA PHE A 39 -3.10 -0.59 -2.76
C PHE A 39 -3.64 -1.91 -2.21
N ASP A 40 -4.67 -1.83 -1.36
CA ASP A 40 -5.37 -3.00 -0.81
C ASP A 40 -4.45 -3.98 -0.06
N GLY A 41 -3.59 -3.48 0.83
CA GLY A 41 -2.58 -4.26 1.52
C GLY A 41 -3.08 -5.53 2.22
N HIS A 42 -4.34 -5.53 2.67
CA HIS A 42 -4.99 -6.66 3.31
C HIS A 42 -5.14 -7.89 2.40
N ASN A 43 -5.10 -7.71 1.08
CA ASN A 43 -5.25 -8.78 0.10
C ASN A 43 -3.91 -9.42 -0.33
N LEU A 44 -2.76 -8.91 0.11
CA LEU A 44 -1.50 -9.24 -0.54
C LEU A 44 -0.78 -10.45 0.06
N PHE A 45 -0.82 -10.62 1.39
CA PHE A 45 0.14 -11.48 2.08
C PHE A 45 -0.48 -12.65 2.84
N PHE A 46 -1.71 -12.54 3.32
CA PHE A 46 -2.34 -13.54 4.19
C PHE A 46 -3.79 -13.81 3.80
N ASP A 47 -4.17 -15.06 3.69
CA ASP A 47 -5.55 -15.47 3.42
C ASP A 47 -6.51 -14.98 4.51
N SER A 48 -6.04 -14.95 5.76
CA SER A 48 -6.85 -14.53 6.91
C SER A 48 -7.26 -13.06 6.88
N THR A 49 -6.57 -12.22 6.12
CA THR A 49 -6.90 -10.79 5.97
C THR A 49 -7.54 -10.47 4.61
N ALA A 50 -7.44 -11.37 3.65
CA ALA A 50 -7.92 -11.15 2.30
C ALA A 50 -9.45 -11.10 2.22
N THR A 51 -9.98 -10.15 1.45
CA THR A 51 -11.42 -9.93 1.27
C THR A 51 -12.19 -11.21 0.87
N TYR A 52 -11.58 -12.05 0.04
CA TYR A 52 -12.21 -13.27 -0.48
C TYR A 52 -11.59 -14.55 0.10
N GLY A 53 -10.85 -14.46 1.20
CA GLY A 53 -10.24 -15.60 1.86
C GLY A 53 -9.04 -16.21 1.14
N THR A 54 -8.57 -15.56 0.07
CA THR A 54 -7.36 -15.96 -0.67
C THR A 54 -6.55 -14.73 -1.01
N CYS A 55 -5.32 -14.68 -0.55
CA CYS A 55 -4.40 -13.58 -0.81
C CYS A 55 -3.67 -13.73 -2.16
N TRP A 56 -2.89 -12.72 -2.52
CA TRP A 56 -2.11 -12.75 -3.77
C TRP A 56 -0.84 -13.60 -3.68
N GLY A 57 -0.50 -14.14 -2.51
CA GLY A 57 0.71 -14.93 -2.31
C GLY A 57 2.00 -14.14 -2.45
N LEU A 58 1.96 -12.81 -2.26
CA LEU A 58 3.17 -11.98 -2.42
C LEU A 58 4.23 -12.26 -1.36
N LYS A 59 3.83 -12.76 -0.18
CA LYS A 59 4.81 -13.13 0.84
C LYS A 59 5.70 -14.27 0.36
N GLU A 60 5.11 -15.34 -0.14
CA GLU A 60 5.83 -16.53 -0.63
C GLU A 60 6.70 -16.18 -1.83
N TYR A 61 6.18 -15.39 -2.75
CA TYR A 61 6.94 -14.91 -3.90
C TYR A 61 8.15 -14.08 -3.48
N CYS A 62 7.96 -13.14 -2.57
CA CYS A 62 9.03 -12.26 -2.11
C CYS A 62 10.05 -12.98 -1.22
N ASP A 63 9.63 -13.98 -0.43
CA ASP A 63 10.55 -14.82 0.34
C ASP A 63 11.51 -15.59 -0.58
N ALA A 64 11.01 -16.02 -1.75
CA ALA A 64 11.86 -16.62 -2.79
C ALA A 64 12.70 -15.59 -3.58
N HIS A 65 12.31 -14.31 -3.58
CA HIS A 65 12.95 -13.23 -4.32
C HIS A 65 13.12 -11.97 -3.43
N PRO A 66 13.96 -12.01 -2.38
CA PRO A 66 13.99 -11.00 -1.31
C PRO A 66 14.72 -9.71 -1.74
N ASN A 67 14.29 -9.10 -2.85
CA ASN A 67 14.93 -7.93 -3.46
C ASN A 67 14.13 -6.64 -3.34
N TRP A 68 12.99 -6.67 -2.62
CA TRP A 68 12.03 -5.58 -2.54
C TRP A 68 11.55 -5.33 -1.12
N ILE A 69 11.18 -4.09 -0.84
CA ILE A 69 10.24 -3.74 0.22
C ILE A 69 8.89 -3.50 -0.45
N ILE A 70 7.80 -4.05 0.10
CA ILE A 70 6.45 -3.75 -0.34
C ILE A 70 5.73 -3.05 0.79
N ALA A 71 5.23 -1.85 0.57
CA ALA A 71 4.50 -1.05 1.56
C ALA A 71 3.06 -0.84 1.09
N ALA A 72 2.09 -1.34 1.85
CA ALA A 72 0.73 -1.48 1.40
C ALA A 72 -0.30 -1.17 2.50
N PRO A 73 -0.84 0.06 2.56
CA PRO A 73 -1.99 0.37 3.39
C PRO A 73 -3.23 -0.41 2.93
N GLU A 74 -4.11 -0.76 3.88
CA GLU A 74 -5.45 -1.25 3.55
C GLU A 74 -6.27 -0.15 2.85
N CYS A 75 -7.33 -0.55 2.13
CA CYS A 75 -8.36 0.39 1.70
C CYS A 75 -9.30 0.77 2.84
N ASN A 76 -10.21 1.68 2.59
CA ASN A 76 -11.34 1.92 3.47
C ASN A 76 -12.39 0.81 3.26
N HIS A 77 -12.72 0.08 4.33
CA HIS A 77 -13.68 -1.03 4.30
C HIS A 77 -15.13 -0.60 4.56
N GLU A 78 -15.38 0.68 4.83
CA GLU A 78 -16.70 1.21 5.14
C GLU A 78 -17.51 1.47 3.87
N GLY A 79 -18.58 0.68 3.64
CA GLY A 79 -19.48 0.86 2.50
C GLY A 79 -18.73 0.96 1.17
N ASN A 80 -18.98 2.02 0.40
CA ASN A 80 -18.35 2.30 -0.88
C ASN A 80 -17.12 3.23 -0.78
N LYS A 81 -16.59 3.46 0.40
CA LYS A 81 -15.49 4.41 0.64
C LYS A 81 -14.20 4.06 -0.10
N ARG A 82 -13.93 2.77 -0.34
CA ARG A 82 -12.81 2.35 -1.18
C ARG A 82 -12.92 2.92 -2.61
N LEU A 83 -14.13 2.96 -3.16
CA LEU A 83 -14.37 3.51 -4.52
C LEU A 83 -14.09 5.01 -4.56
N GLU A 84 -14.47 5.75 -3.53
CA GLU A 84 -14.19 7.19 -3.42
C GLU A 84 -12.69 7.45 -3.26
N GLU A 85 -12.03 6.70 -2.39
CA GLU A 85 -10.62 6.82 -2.05
C GLU A 85 -9.69 6.51 -3.23
N TYR A 86 -10.07 5.51 -4.06
CA TYR A 86 -9.30 5.07 -5.21
C TYR A 86 -9.85 5.57 -6.54
N CYS A 87 -10.60 6.65 -6.53
CA CYS A 87 -11.08 7.31 -7.72
C CYS A 87 -10.54 8.74 -7.78
N PRO A 88 -9.73 9.11 -8.78
CA PRO A 88 -9.22 10.47 -8.93
C PRO A 88 -10.25 11.44 -9.52
N TYR A 89 -11.42 10.92 -9.96
CA TYR A 89 -12.44 11.70 -10.67
C TYR A 89 -13.80 11.60 -9.99
N GLN A 90 -14.64 12.61 -10.23
CA GLN A 90 -16.07 12.47 -9.94
C GLN A 90 -16.70 11.55 -10.99
N SER A 91 -17.56 10.65 -10.55
CA SER A 91 -18.26 9.70 -11.42
C SER A 91 -19.70 9.54 -10.99
N ASP A 92 -20.61 9.44 -11.95
CA ASP A 92 -22.03 9.13 -11.72
C ASP A 92 -22.29 7.62 -11.51
N TRP A 93 -21.26 6.79 -11.64
CA TRP A 93 -21.35 5.36 -11.42
C TRP A 93 -21.61 5.03 -9.96
N PHE A 94 -22.27 3.91 -9.70
CA PHE A 94 -22.60 3.42 -8.35
C PHE A 94 -23.39 4.42 -7.47
N GLY A 95 -24.24 5.26 -8.08
CA GLY A 95 -25.04 6.24 -7.36
C GLY A 95 -24.33 7.56 -7.07
N GLY A 96 -23.20 7.79 -7.76
CA GLY A 96 -22.37 8.98 -7.63
C GLY A 96 -21.16 8.74 -6.71
N ILE A 97 -19.97 8.89 -7.25
CA ILE A 97 -18.70 8.82 -6.52
C ILE A 97 -18.06 10.19 -6.54
N THR A 98 -17.82 10.76 -5.36
CA THR A 98 -16.90 11.91 -5.21
C THR A 98 -15.51 11.36 -5.01
N GLY A 99 -14.69 11.37 -6.09
CA GLY A 99 -13.33 10.84 -6.02
C GLY A 99 -12.42 11.71 -5.16
N THR A 100 -11.70 11.09 -4.25
CA THR A 100 -10.69 11.71 -3.38
C THR A 100 -9.30 11.12 -3.61
N GLY A 101 -9.09 10.49 -4.76
CA GLY A 101 -7.84 9.82 -5.09
C GLY A 101 -6.65 10.77 -5.18
N HIS A 102 -6.85 12.02 -5.55
CA HIS A 102 -5.79 13.02 -5.56
C HIS A 102 -5.24 13.27 -4.15
N GLU A 103 -6.11 13.41 -3.16
CA GLU A 103 -5.75 13.59 -1.75
C GLU A 103 -5.01 12.36 -1.22
N TYR A 104 -5.45 11.16 -1.60
CA TYR A 104 -4.76 9.93 -1.22
C TYR A 104 -3.34 9.86 -1.82
N MET A 105 -3.19 10.18 -3.10
CA MET A 105 -1.87 10.18 -3.77
C MET A 105 -0.94 11.27 -3.22
N GLU A 106 -1.48 12.41 -2.85
CA GLU A 106 -0.72 13.46 -2.18
C GLU A 106 -0.21 12.99 -0.82
N TRP A 107 -1.07 12.38 0.00
CA TRP A 107 -0.68 11.76 1.26
C TRP A 107 0.37 10.65 1.05
N LEU A 108 0.15 9.75 0.09
CA LEU A 108 1.07 8.65 -0.18
C LEU A 108 2.46 9.16 -0.54
N THR A 109 2.55 10.20 -1.36
CA THR A 109 3.82 10.73 -1.86
C THR A 109 4.50 11.69 -0.89
N LYS A 110 3.74 12.49 -0.14
CA LYS A 110 4.28 13.55 0.73
C LYS A 110 4.42 13.14 2.20
N GLU A 111 3.68 12.12 2.65
CA GLU A 111 3.68 11.69 4.04
C GLU A 111 4.09 10.23 4.20
N PHE A 112 3.37 9.31 3.54
CA PHE A 112 3.61 7.87 3.71
C PHE A 112 4.98 7.44 3.17
N LYS A 113 5.32 7.80 1.94
CA LYS A 113 6.63 7.47 1.36
C LYS A 113 7.80 8.01 2.18
N PRO A 114 7.85 9.30 2.58
CA PRO A 114 8.90 9.79 3.47
C PRO A 114 8.99 9.06 4.81
N MET A 115 7.86 8.64 5.38
CA MET A 115 7.83 7.84 6.60
C MET A 115 8.48 6.47 6.38
N MET A 116 8.18 5.80 5.25
CA MET A 116 8.81 4.53 4.89
C MET A 116 10.32 4.70 4.67
N ASP A 117 10.74 5.74 3.98
CA ASP A 117 12.16 6.03 3.72
C ASP A 117 12.95 6.31 5.00
N LYS A 118 12.28 6.88 6.01
CA LYS A 118 12.89 7.11 7.34
C LYS A 118 12.97 5.85 8.20
N ARG A 119 11.97 4.95 8.06
CA ARG A 119 11.82 3.77 8.91
C ARG A 119 12.62 2.57 8.43
N TYR A 120 12.81 2.44 7.11
CA TYR A 120 13.39 1.25 6.48
C TYR A 120 14.56 1.61 5.55
N PRO A 121 15.44 0.67 5.25
CA PRO A 121 16.59 0.88 4.34
C PRO A 121 16.14 0.92 2.88
N THR A 122 15.41 1.94 2.50
CA THR A 122 14.90 2.13 1.14
C THR A 122 15.93 2.78 0.23
N LEU A 123 15.75 2.60 -1.07
CA LEU A 123 16.33 3.40 -2.14
C LEU A 123 15.28 4.45 -2.55
N PRO A 124 15.36 5.71 -2.04
CA PRO A 124 14.22 6.64 -2.10
C PRO A 124 14.00 7.28 -3.47
N GLY A 125 14.92 7.09 -4.41
CA GLY A 125 14.89 7.71 -5.73
C GLY A 125 13.80 7.13 -6.64
N ARG A 126 13.36 7.94 -7.61
CA ARG A 126 12.31 7.57 -8.58
C ARG A 126 12.60 6.25 -9.32
N ALA A 127 13.86 5.99 -9.66
CA ALA A 127 14.26 4.76 -10.36
C ALA A 127 14.07 3.48 -9.52
N ASN A 128 13.90 3.63 -8.21
CA ASN A 128 13.75 2.52 -7.26
C ASN A 128 12.38 2.54 -6.55
N THR A 129 11.43 3.28 -7.10
CA THR A 129 10.08 3.41 -6.53
C THR A 129 9.06 3.03 -7.58
N ALA A 130 8.19 2.09 -7.23
CA ALA A 130 7.08 1.66 -8.07
C ALA A 130 5.76 1.74 -7.29
N ILE A 131 4.66 1.83 -8.02
CA ILE A 131 3.30 1.76 -7.48
C ILE A 131 2.51 0.73 -8.26
N GLY A 132 1.62 0.02 -7.60
CA GLY A 132 0.78 -0.98 -8.22
C GLY A 132 -0.55 -1.16 -7.50
N GLY A 133 -1.54 -1.63 -8.23
CA GLY A 133 -2.87 -1.88 -7.71
C GLY A 133 -3.72 -2.68 -8.68
N SER A 134 -4.86 -3.13 -8.21
CA SER A 134 -5.83 -3.89 -8.98
C SER A 134 -7.20 -3.22 -8.93
N SER A 135 -7.99 -3.38 -10.00
CA SER A 135 -9.34 -2.81 -10.08
C SER A 135 -9.31 -1.30 -9.83
N MET A 136 -10.03 -0.80 -8.83
CA MET A 136 -10.00 0.61 -8.45
C MET A 136 -8.58 1.09 -8.07
N GLY A 137 -7.78 0.27 -7.38
CA GLY A 137 -6.38 0.59 -7.10
C GLY A 137 -5.50 0.67 -8.35
N GLY A 138 -5.92 0.08 -9.47
CA GLY A 138 -5.26 0.19 -10.77
C GLY A 138 -5.61 1.46 -11.55
N LEU A 139 -6.62 2.23 -11.10
CA LEU A 139 -7.01 3.51 -11.70
C LEU A 139 -6.21 4.69 -11.13
N MET A 140 -5.54 4.49 -10.01
CA MET A 140 -4.71 5.47 -9.33
C MET A 140 -3.37 5.65 -10.03
#